data_7c1544a0887f7f1bfdd71f1445241d97
#
_entry.id   7c1544a0887f7f1bfdd71f1445241d97
#
_cell.length_a   1.000
_cell.length_b   1.000
_cell.length_c   1.000
_cell.angle_alpha   90.00
_cell.angle_beta   90.00
_cell.angle_gamma   90.00
#
_symmetry.space_group_name_H-M   'P 1'
#
loop_
_entity.id
_entity.type
_entity.pdbx_description
1 polymer ?
#
loop_
_entity_poly.entity_id
_entity_poly.type
_entity_poly.pdbx_seq_one_letter_code
_entity_poly.pdbx_strand_id
1 'polypeptide(L)'
;KVIVAHQPFYTPPDQQHGIKDCPILGRMALESWSQQGLNALLHGHLHQSAVYDLNQVYQLGSPHPVLEIHAGTATSYRLHHGLPNGFNVLLNDVDVQPYYFSEAAQDFIIDERGA
;
A
#
# COMPACT_ATOMS: atom_id res chain seq x y z
N LYS A 1 8.01 -12.70 3.79
CA LYS A 1 6.92 -13.15 2.90
C LYS A 1 6.11 -11.96 2.42
N VAL A 2 5.69 -12.02 1.17
CA VAL A 2 4.92 -10.95 0.53
C VAL A 2 3.65 -11.55 -0.07
N ILE A 3 2.53 -10.87 0.16
CA ILE A 3 1.23 -11.24 -0.42
C ILE A 3 0.80 -10.11 -1.35
N VAL A 4 0.26 -10.47 -2.50
CA VAL A 4 -0.31 -9.53 -3.46
C VAL A 4 -1.82 -9.74 -3.51
N ALA A 5 -2.58 -8.68 -3.33
CA ALA A 5 -4.04 -8.71 -3.35
C ALA A 5 -4.58 -7.54 -4.16
N HIS A 6 -5.87 -7.58 -4.49
CA HIS A 6 -6.51 -6.48 -5.21
C HIS A 6 -7.01 -5.40 -4.25
N GLN A 7 -7.73 -5.79 -3.20
CA GLN A 7 -8.39 -4.86 -2.30
C GLN A 7 -7.47 -4.47 -1.15
N PRO A 8 -7.63 -3.24 -0.60
CA PRO A 8 -6.91 -2.83 0.60
C PRO A 8 -7.40 -3.62 1.82
N PHE A 9 -6.54 -3.82 2.80
CA PHE A 9 -6.90 -4.42 4.08
C PHE A 9 -7.10 -3.37 5.17
N TYR A 10 -6.64 -2.14 4.93
CA TYR A 10 -6.86 -1.00 5.81
C TYR A 10 -7.04 0.26 4.98
N THR A 11 -8.03 1.06 5.34
CA THR A 11 -8.17 2.43 4.84
C THR A 11 -8.39 3.35 6.03
N PRO A 12 -7.74 4.53 6.07
CA PRO A 12 -7.98 5.48 7.16
C PRO A 12 -9.45 5.88 7.25
N PRO A 13 -9.98 6.16 8.46
CA PRO A 13 -11.39 6.49 8.64
C PRO A 13 -11.85 7.73 7.88
N ASP A 14 -10.93 8.67 7.58
CA ASP A 14 -11.23 9.88 6.84
C ASP A 14 -11.18 9.70 5.33
N GLN A 15 -10.88 8.51 4.85
CA GLN A 15 -10.83 8.19 3.42
C GLN A 15 -12.22 7.91 2.89
N GLN A 16 -12.45 8.31 1.63
CA GLN A 16 -13.74 8.18 0.96
C GLN A 16 -14.20 6.72 0.86
N HIS A 17 -13.27 5.79 0.69
CA HIS A 17 -13.59 4.38 0.46
C HIS A 17 -13.95 3.65 1.75
N GLY A 18 -13.22 3.91 2.81
CA GLY A 18 -13.52 3.35 4.11
C GLY A 18 -13.49 1.83 4.16
N ILE A 19 -14.15 1.30 5.17
CA ILE A 19 -14.13 -0.14 5.48
C ILE A 19 -14.82 -1.00 4.40
N LYS A 20 -15.71 -0.42 3.60
CA LYS A 20 -16.45 -1.19 2.59
C LYS A 20 -15.54 -1.73 1.48
N ASP A 21 -14.37 -1.16 1.30
CA ASP A 21 -13.41 -1.63 0.30
C ASP A 21 -12.49 -2.73 0.84
N CYS A 22 -12.53 -2.99 2.15
CA CYS A 22 -11.71 -4.00 2.79
C CYS A 22 -12.41 -5.36 2.78
N PRO A 23 -11.65 -6.48 2.66
CA PRO A 23 -12.26 -7.81 2.72
C PRO A 23 -12.88 -8.07 4.08
N ILE A 24 -14.03 -8.76 4.11
CA ILE A 24 -14.74 -9.07 5.36
C ILE A 24 -13.85 -9.90 6.31
N LEU A 25 -13.09 -10.84 5.76
CA LEU A 25 -12.21 -11.71 6.56
C LEU A 25 -10.77 -11.19 6.63
N GLY A 26 -10.56 -9.91 6.27
CA GLY A 26 -9.21 -9.34 6.15
C GLY A 26 -8.42 -9.41 7.44
N ARG A 27 -9.02 -8.99 8.56
CA ARG A 27 -8.31 -8.99 9.83
C ARG A 27 -7.93 -10.41 10.29
N MET A 28 -8.82 -11.37 10.13
CA MET A 28 -8.53 -12.77 10.46
C MET A 28 -7.38 -13.31 9.62
N ALA A 29 -7.39 -12.99 8.32
CA ALA A 29 -6.31 -13.39 7.43
C ALA A 29 -4.98 -12.77 7.86
N LEU A 30 -4.98 -11.46 8.19
CA LEU A 30 -3.77 -10.78 8.65
C LEU A 30 -3.21 -11.39 9.93
N GLU A 31 -4.09 -11.73 10.88
CA GLU A 31 -3.65 -12.37 12.12
C GLU A 31 -2.97 -13.71 11.84
N SER A 32 -3.54 -14.51 10.96
CA SER A 32 -2.97 -15.80 10.57
C SER A 32 -1.66 -15.61 9.80
N TRP A 33 -1.65 -14.72 8.82
CA TRP A 33 -0.47 -14.52 7.97
C TRP A 33 0.69 -13.89 8.73
N SER A 34 0.42 -13.01 9.68
CA SER A 34 1.48 -12.41 10.49
C SER A 34 2.21 -13.46 11.32
N GLN A 35 1.48 -14.47 11.83
CA GLN A 35 2.07 -15.59 12.54
C GLN A 35 2.94 -16.46 11.62
N GLN A 36 2.67 -16.43 10.31
CA GLN A 36 3.45 -17.16 9.30
C GLN A 36 4.62 -16.33 8.76
N GLY A 37 4.87 -15.16 9.30
CA GLY A 37 6.00 -14.33 8.92
C GLY A 37 5.73 -13.34 7.78
N LEU A 38 4.48 -12.88 7.63
CA LEU A 38 4.15 -11.87 6.62
C LEU A 38 4.93 -10.58 6.88
N ASN A 39 5.61 -10.07 5.84
CA ASN A 39 6.35 -8.81 5.89
C ASN A 39 5.63 -7.68 5.17
N ALA A 40 4.99 -7.98 4.04
CA ALA A 40 4.37 -6.95 3.22
C ALA A 40 3.17 -7.50 2.47
N LEU A 41 2.15 -6.64 2.31
CA LEU A 41 0.98 -6.89 1.50
C LEU A 41 0.88 -5.78 0.48
N LEU A 42 0.88 -6.14 -0.80
CA LEU A 42 0.83 -5.21 -1.92
C LEU A 42 -0.56 -5.20 -2.52
N HIS A 43 -1.10 -4.02 -2.77
CA HIS A 43 -2.39 -3.91 -3.46
C HIS A 43 -2.51 -2.59 -4.22
N GLY A 44 -3.51 -2.50 -5.09
CA GLY A 44 -3.87 -1.30 -5.81
C GLY A 44 -5.29 -0.86 -5.47
N HIS A 45 -6.19 -0.87 -6.43
CA HIS A 45 -7.62 -0.57 -6.33
C HIS A 45 -7.96 0.89 -6.07
N LEU A 46 -7.37 1.52 -5.06
CA LEU A 46 -7.75 2.87 -4.60
C LEU A 46 -7.13 4.00 -5.42
N HIS A 47 -6.19 3.72 -6.31
CA HIS A 47 -5.46 4.72 -7.09
C HIS A 47 -4.74 5.77 -6.22
N GLN A 48 -4.38 5.39 -5.01
CA GLN A 48 -3.71 6.27 -4.05
C GLN A 48 -2.51 5.56 -3.45
N SER A 49 -1.33 6.19 -3.54
CA SER A 49 -0.10 5.63 -2.99
C SER A 49 -0.02 5.91 -1.49
N ALA A 50 0.25 4.89 -0.69
CA ALA A 50 0.44 5.02 0.75
C ALA A 50 1.10 3.76 1.31
N VAL A 51 1.68 3.88 2.52
CA VAL A 51 2.25 2.74 3.24
C VAL A 51 1.78 2.82 4.69
N TYR A 52 1.24 1.72 5.19
CA TYR A 52 0.79 1.61 6.58
C TYR A 52 1.43 0.41 7.25
N ASP A 53 1.70 0.53 8.56
CA ASP A 53 2.13 -0.61 9.37
C ASP A 53 0.89 -1.24 10.01
N LEU A 54 0.45 -2.37 9.45
CA LEU A 54 -0.73 -3.08 9.93
C LEU A 54 -0.55 -3.66 11.33
N ASN A 55 0.70 -3.91 11.72
CA ASN A 55 0.97 -4.38 13.07
C ASN A 55 0.59 -3.33 14.12
N GLN A 56 0.82 -2.05 13.82
CA GLN A 56 0.39 -0.97 14.70
C GLN A 56 -1.11 -0.72 14.62
N VAL A 57 -1.68 -0.73 13.41
CA VAL A 57 -3.10 -0.41 13.19
C VAL A 57 -4.00 -1.46 13.86
N TYR A 58 -3.69 -2.74 13.66
CA TYR A 58 -4.53 -3.85 14.13
C TYR A 58 -3.95 -4.59 15.32
N GLN A 59 -2.79 -4.20 15.83
CA GLN A 59 -2.14 -4.84 16.97
C GLN A 59 -2.00 -6.34 16.77
N LEU A 60 -1.32 -6.70 15.66
CA LEU A 60 -1.21 -8.11 15.25
C LEU A 60 -0.26 -8.93 16.13
N GLY A 61 0.54 -8.29 16.97
CA GLY A 61 1.49 -8.99 17.83
C GLY A 61 2.72 -9.52 17.10
N SER A 62 2.98 -9.03 15.89
CA SER A 62 4.17 -9.43 15.13
C SER A 62 5.42 -8.82 15.74
N PRO A 63 6.57 -9.55 15.74
CA PRO A 63 7.83 -9.00 16.22
C PRO A 63 8.45 -7.98 15.27
N HIS A 64 7.89 -7.77 14.09
CA HIS A 64 8.38 -6.83 13.10
C HIS A 64 7.20 -6.12 12.43
N PRO A 65 7.44 -5.00 11.71
CA PRO A 65 6.38 -4.34 10.95
C PRO A 65 5.75 -5.27 9.91
N VAL A 66 4.46 -5.08 9.68
CA VAL A 66 3.71 -5.74 8.62
C VAL A 66 3.17 -4.64 7.73
N LEU A 67 3.84 -4.39 6.62
CA LEU A 67 3.56 -3.23 5.77
C LEU A 67 2.44 -3.52 4.79
N GLU A 68 1.46 -2.62 4.72
CA GLU A 68 0.51 -2.61 3.62
C GLU A 68 0.92 -1.49 2.68
N ILE A 69 1.24 -1.86 1.44
CA ILE A 69 1.79 -0.95 0.45
C ILE A 69 0.73 -0.73 -0.62
N HIS A 70 0.12 0.45 -0.57
CA HIS A 70 -0.89 0.88 -1.53
C HIS A 70 -0.18 1.45 -2.75
N ALA A 71 -0.43 0.88 -3.92
CA ALA A 71 0.04 1.44 -5.17
C ALA A 71 -0.96 2.44 -5.71
N GLY A 72 -0.48 3.58 -6.22
CA GLY A 72 -1.27 4.45 -7.05
C GLY A 72 -1.49 3.81 -8.41
N THR A 73 -1.94 4.58 -9.38
CA THR A 73 -2.07 4.07 -10.75
C THR A 73 -0.89 4.53 -11.59
N ALA A 74 -0.29 3.59 -12.32
CA ALA A 74 0.84 3.91 -13.20
C ALA A 74 0.40 4.55 -14.51
N THR A 75 -0.80 4.24 -14.99
CA THR A 75 -1.19 4.61 -16.36
C THR A 75 -2.59 5.20 -16.50
N SER A 76 -3.44 5.10 -15.49
CA SER A 76 -4.81 5.60 -15.56
C SER A 76 -4.86 7.13 -15.50
N TYR A 77 -5.79 7.74 -16.22
CA TYR A 77 -6.08 9.17 -16.08
C TYR A 77 -6.93 9.49 -14.84
N ARG A 78 -7.49 8.47 -14.19
CA ARG A 78 -8.30 8.64 -12.96
C ARG A 78 -7.36 8.74 -11.76
N LEU A 79 -6.84 9.93 -11.54
CA LEU A 79 -5.92 10.20 -10.44
C LEU A 79 -6.71 10.62 -9.19
N HIS A 80 -6.17 10.25 -8.03
CA HIS A 80 -6.81 10.52 -6.74
C HIS A 80 -6.19 11.79 -6.12
N HIS A 81 -7.03 12.78 -5.78
CA HIS A 81 -6.61 14.05 -5.16
C HIS A 81 -5.47 14.76 -5.90
N GLY A 82 -5.45 14.68 -7.23
CA GLY A 82 -4.43 15.33 -8.01
C GLY A 82 -3.03 14.73 -7.88
N LEU A 83 -2.91 13.56 -7.28
CA LEU A 83 -1.63 12.86 -7.20
C LEU A 83 -1.21 12.37 -8.58
N PRO A 84 0.10 12.44 -8.92
CA PRO A 84 0.56 11.98 -10.22
C PRO A 84 0.48 10.46 -10.34
N ASN A 85 0.56 9.98 -11.58
CA ASN A 85 0.76 8.55 -11.83
C ASN A 85 2.04 8.09 -11.13
N GLY A 86 2.04 6.86 -10.63
CA GLY A 86 3.18 6.36 -9.90
C GLY A 86 3.15 4.84 -9.75
N PHE A 87 4.26 4.32 -9.26
CA PHE A 87 4.38 2.90 -8.92
C PHE A 87 5.41 2.75 -7.81
N ASN A 88 5.42 1.58 -7.20
CA ASN A 88 6.36 1.24 -6.14
C ASN A 88 7.28 0.12 -6.60
N VAL A 89 8.54 0.19 -6.21
CA VAL A 89 9.50 -0.92 -6.34
C VAL A 89 9.77 -1.44 -4.95
N LEU A 90 9.57 -2.73 -4.74
CA LEU A 90 9.86 -3.38 -3.47
C LEU A 90 11.31 -3.89 -3.51
N LEU A 91 12.15 -3.29 -2.68
CA LEU A 91 13.56 -3.69 -2.52
C LEU A 91 13.61 -4.63 -1.33
N ASN A 92 13.95 -5.90 -1.53
CA ASN A 92 13.79 -6.92 -0.50
C ASN A 92 12.36 -6.91 0.06
N ASP A 93 12.08 -7.53 1.20
CA ASP A 93 10.71 -7.74 1.66
C ASP A 93 10.13 -6.57 2.46
N VAL A 94 10.88 -5.49 2.69
CA VAL A 94 10.49 -4.45 3.63
C VAL A 94 10.73 -3.03 3.16
N ASP A 95 11.56 -2.82 2.13
CA ASP A 95 11.90 -1.49 1.66
C ASP A 95 11.12 -1.15 0.39
N VAL A 96 10.45 -0.01 0.40
CA VAL A 96 9.64 0.45 -0.72
C VAL A 96 10.29 1.69 -1.32
N GLN A 97 10.52 1.65 -2.63
CA GLN A 97 10.98 2.83 -3.37
C GLN A 97 9.85 3.29 -4.28
N PRO A 98 9.15 4.38 -3.92
CA PRO A 98 8.10 4.91 -4.79
C PRO A 98 8.68 5.75 -5.92
N TYR A 99 7.97 5.71 -7.06
CA TYR A 99 8.26 6.54 -8.23
C TYR A 99 6.99 7.28 -8.63
N TYR A 100 7.14 8.47 -9.19
CA TYR A 100 6.01 9.21 -9.74
C TYR A 100 6.37 9.77 -11.13
N PHE A 101 5.33 10.00 -11.95
CA PHE A 101 5.53 10.60 -13.27
C PHE A 101 5.74 12.09 -13.11
N SER A 102 6.87 12.59 -13.61
CA SER A 102 7.21 14.00 -13.60
C SER A 102 6.93 14.60 -14.96
N GLU A 103 6.03 15.58 -15.03
CA GLU A 103 5.75 16.31 -16.26
C GLU A 103 7.01 17.04 -16.77
N ALA A 104 7.80 17.60 -15.86
CA ALA A 104 9.02 18.31 -16.23
C ALA A 104 10.06 17.37 -16.84
N ALA A 105 10.22 16.18 -16.28
CA ALA A 105 11.18 15.19 -16.78
C ALA A 105 10.63 14.34 -17.91
N GLN A 106 9.30 14.30 -18.10
CA GLN A 106 8.62 13.41 -19.04
C GLN A 106 8.99 11.94 -18.79
N ASP A 107 9.09 11.56 -17.52
CA ASP A 107 9.52 10.23 -17.11
C ASP A 107 9.10 9.98 -15.67
N PHE A 108 9.16 8.71 -15.25
CA PHE A 108 9.00 8.34 -13.86
C PHE A 108 10.31 8.54 -13.13
N ILE A 109 10.26 9.25 -12.02
CA ILE A 109 11.43 9.51 -11.19
C ILE A 109 11.15 9.10 -9.74
N ILE A 110 12.22 8.93 -8.95
CA ILE A 110 12.11 8.56 -7.55
C ILE A 110 11.31 9.62 -6.80
N ASP A 111 10.34 9.15 -6.01
CA ASP A 111 9.50 10.02 -5.18
C ASP A 111 10.10 10.13 -3.79
N GLU A 112 10.71 11.26 -3.51
CA GLU A 112 11.29 11.55 -2.20
C GLU A 112 10.32 12.31 -1.29
N ARG A 113 9.14 12.69 -1.79
CA ARG A 113 8.19 13.53 -1.05
C ARG A 113 7.47 12.76 0.06
N GLY A 114 7.31 11.46 -0.09
CA GLY A 114 6.60 10.62 0.86
C GLY A 114 7.50 9.89 1.84
N ALA A 115 8.74 10.22 1.87
CA ALA A 115 9.74 9.56 2.71
C ALA A 115 9.51 9.85 4.19
#